data_248b9f9c51fd7f73c69d49c850807182
#
_entry.id   248b9f9c51fd7f73c69d49c850807182
#
_cell.length_a   1.000
_cell.length_b   1.000
_cell.length_c   1.000
_cell.angle_alpha   90.00
_cell.angle_beta   90.00
_cell.angle_gamma   90.00
#
_symmetry.space_group_name_H-M   'P 1'
#
loop_
_entity.id
_entity.type
_entity.pdbx_description
1 polymer ?
#
loop_
_entity_poly.entity_id
_entity_poly.type
_entity_poly.pdbx_seq_one_letter_code
_entity_poly.pdbx_strand_id
1 'polypeptide(L)'
;MPNISATAPTLINRLEVAQAARGLTDQQLSDALGFERGIVLSLIKAGTMRMPLTKIPALAKALDLDAPDLMRAALHESSPELSDAIKEVFDPLHLSAAEVTLITHLRKLSGGQAGASIVFEGKGVIALVAV
;
A
#
# COMPACT_ATOMS: atom_id res chain seq x y z
N MET A 1 26.36 -17.11 1.83
CA MET A 1 26.27 -15.69 1.52
C MET A 1 24.83 -15.28 1.42
N PRO A 2 24.41 -14.38 2.31
CA PRO A 2 23.07 -13.86 2.14
C PRO A 2 23.00 -13.17 0.79
N ASN A 3 22.05 -13.58 0.02
CA ASN A 3 21.78 -12.96 -1.26
C ASN A 3 21.21 -11.57 -1.00
N ILE A 4 22.05 -10.56 -1.15
CA ILE A 4 21.62 -9.17 -1.06
C ILE A 4 21.05 -8.77 -2.42
N SER A 5 20.14 -9.54 -2.95
CA SER A 5 19.33 -9.01 -4.03
C SER A 5 18.45 -7.91 -3.41
N ALA A 6 18.39 -6.77 -4.07
CA ALA A 6 17.54 -5.67 -3.68
C ALA A 6 16.08 -6.10 -3.78
N THR A 7 15.67 -6.96 -2.87
CA THR A 7 14.28 -7.39 -2.76
C THR A 7 13.52 -6.26 -2.12
N ALA A 8 12.38 -5.90 -2.69
CA ALA A 8 11.47 -4.95 -2.06
C ALA A 8 11.21 -5.38 -0.61
N PRO A 9 11.10 -4.44 0.33
CA PRO A 9 10.81 -4.77 1.73
C PRO A 9 9.57 -5.66 1.82
N THR A 10 9.67 -6.71 2.63
CA THR A 10 8.50 -7.56 2.88
C THR A 10 7.42 -6.78 3.62
N LEU A 11 6.19 -7.28 3.56
CA LEU A 11 5.08 -6.69 4.31
C LEU A 11 5.42 -6.57 5.81
N ILE A 12 6.02 -7.61 6.38
CA ILE A 12 6.42 -7.64 7.80
C ILE A 12 7.46 -6.54 8.07
N ASN A 13 8.43 -6.38 7.20
CA ASN A 13 9.45 -5.35 7.34
C ASN A 13 8.84 -3.94 7.31
N ARG A 14 7.94 -3.69 6.36
CA ARG A 14 7.21 -2.42 6.27
C ARG A 14 6.39 -2.15 7.54
N LEU A 15 5.74 -3.18 8.06
CA LEU A 15 4.95 -3.11 9.28
C LEU A 15 5.83 -2.74 10.48
N GLU A 16 6.94 -3.43 10.67
CA GLU A 16 7.84 -3.19 11.80
C GLU A 16 8.46 -1.79 11.76
N VAL A 17 8.91 -1.36 10.60
CA VAL A 17 9.47 -0.02 10.41
C VAL A 17 8.43 1.06 10.72
N ALA A 18 7.24 0.93 10.18
CA ALA A 18 6.16 1.90 10.40
C ALA A 18 5.67 1.88 11.86
N GLN A 19 5.59 0.71 12.47
CA GLN A 19 5.22 0.57 13.88
C GLN A 19 6.23 1.28 14.79
N ALA A 20 7.51 1.08 14.53
CA ALA A 20 8.58 1.73 15.29
C ALA A 20 8.53 3.25 15.10
N ALA A 21 8.34 3.72 13.88
CA ALA A 21 8.26 5.14 13.56
C ALA A 21 7.09 5.83 14.27
N ARG A 22 5.99 5.12 14.51
CA ARG A 22 4.82 5.66 15.20
C ARG A 22 4.83 5.37 16.70
N GLY A 23 5.79 4.62 17.20
CA GLY A 23 5.88 4.29 18.61
C GLY A 23 4.74 3.43 19.13
N LEU A 24 4.13 2.62 18.26
CA LEU A 24 3.03 1.74 18.65
C LEU A 24 3.55 0.43 19.24
N THR A 25 2.94 -0.01 20.33
CA THR A 25 3.20 -1.33 20.90
C THR A 25 2.47 -2.40 20.09
N ASP A 26 2.90 -3.64 20.24
CA ASP A 26 2.22 -4.78 19.61
C ASP A 26 0.77 -4.88 20.08
N GLN A 27 0.49 -4.58 21.33
CA GLN A 27 -0.86 -4.60 21.86
C GLN A 27 -1.73 -3.51 21.20
N GLN A 28 -1.20 -2.30 21.09
CA GLN A 28 -1.92 -1.20 20.45
C GLN A 28 -2.22 -1.51 18.99
N LEU A 29 -1.26 -2.07 18.27
CA LEU A 29 -1.44 -2.43 16.88
C LEU A 29 -2.42 -3.60 16.74
N SER A 30 -2.32 -4.61 17.59
CA SER A 30 -3.24 -5.74 17.62
C SER A 30 -4.68 -5.27 17.85
N ASP A 31 -4.88 -4.37 18.80
CA ASP A 31 -6.20 -3.80 19.10
C ASP A 31 -6.75 -3.01 17.88
N ALA A 32 -5.90 -2.22 17.24
CA ALA A 32 -6.28 -1.46 16.05
C ALA A 32 -6.69 -2.37 14.88
N LEU A 33 -6.07 -3.54 14.78
CA LEU A 33 -6.40 -4.54 13.77
C LEU A 33 -7.61 -5.40 14.13
N GLY A 34 -8.09 -5.29 15.36
CA GLY A 34 -9.23 -6.06 15.83
C GLY A 34 -8.94 -7.52 16.09
N PHE A 35 -7.71 -7.87 16.38
CA PHE A 35 -7.36 -9.22 16.78
C PHE A 35 -7.79 -9.47 18.23
N GLU A 36 -8.52 -10.56 18.44
CA GLU A 36 -8.97 -10.94 19.78
C GLU A 36 -7.82 -11.34 20.69
N ARG A 37 -6.76 -11.88 20.11
CA ARG A 37 -5.58 -12.33 20.84
C ARG A 37 -4.33 -11.62 20.33
N GLY A 38 -3.57 -11.03 21.24
CA GLY A 38 -2.30 -10.37 20.91
C GLY A 38 -1.26 -11.29 20.29
N ILE A 39 -1.36 -12.59 20.54
CA ILE A 39 -0.44 -13.57 19.96
C ILE A 39 -0.53 -13.66 18.43
N VAL A 40 -1.66 -13.31 17.86
CA VAL A 40 -1.85 -13.34 16.39
C VAL A 40 -0.82 -12.45 15.70
N LEU A 41 -0.62 -11.24 16.20
CA LEU A 41 0.36 -10.32 15.63
C LEU A 41 1.79 -10.87 15.76
N SER A 42 2.11 -11.47 16.89
CA SER A 42 3.41 -12.12 17.11
C SER A 42 3.66 -13.25 16.11
N LEU A 43 2.64 -14.06 15.83
CA LEU A 43 2.72 -15.14 14.84
C LEU A 43 2.93 -14.60 13.42
N ILE A 44 2.29 -13.49 13.10
CA ILE A 44 2.44 -12.83 11.80
C ILE A 44 3.87 -12.29 11.67
N LYS A 45 4.39 -11.61 12.68
CA LYS A 45 5.75 -11.10 12.69
C LYS A 45 6.81 -12.19 12.61
N ALA A 46 6.54 -13.32 13.23
CA ALA A 46 7.43 -14.48 13.18
C ALA A 46 7.40 -15.22 11.83
N GLY A 47 6.49 -14.85 10.94
CA GLY A 47 6.32 -15.52 9.66
C GLY A 47 5.55 -16.84 9.72
N THR A 48 5.04 -17.19 10.89
CA THR A 48 4.27 -18.44 11.10
C THR A 48 2.85 -18.31 10.55
N MET A 49 2.31 -17.12 10.55
CA MET A 49 0.97 -16.81 10.04
C MET A 49 1.05 -15.64 9.07
N ARG A 50 0.27 -15.68 8.01
CA ARG A 50 0.16 -14.57 7.07
C ARG A 50 -0.82 -13.52 7.57
N MET A 51 -0.52 -12.27 7.28
CA MET A 51 -1.47 -11.19 7.55
C MET A 51 -2.74 -11.40 6.71
N PRO A 52 -3.91 -11.48 7.34
CA PRO A 52 -5.16 -11.56 6.60
C PRO A 52 -5.34 -10.32 5.71
N LEU A 53 -5.68 -10.54 4.44
CA LEU A 53 -5.86 -9.43 3.50
C LEU A 53 -6.97 -8.48 3.92
N THR A 54 -7.98 -9.00 4.62
CA THR A 54 -9.08 -8.21 5.17
C THR A 54 -8.65 -7.22 6.25
N LYS A 55 -7.49 -7.40 6.84
CA LYS A 55 -6.94 -6.51 7.86
C LYS A 55 -6.04 -5.40 7.29
N ILE A 56 -5.73 -5.47 6.00
CA ILE A 56 -4.86 -4.47 5.36
C ILE A 56 -5.41 -3.04 5.47
N PRO A 57 -6.71 -2.78 5.25
CA PRO A 57 -7.22 -1.42 5.41
C PRO A 57 -7.00 -0.87 6.82
N ALA A 58 -7.25 -1.66 7.84
CA ALA A 58 -7.03 -1.26 9.23
C ALA A 58 -5.54 -1.06 9.55
N LEU A 59 -4.69 -1.92 9.01
CA LEU A 59 -3.24 -1.82 9.17
C LEU A 59 -2.69 -0.53 8.54
N ALA A 60 -3.11 -0.24 7.32
CA ALA A 60 -2.72 0.98 6.62
C ALA A 60 -3.14 2.23 7.40
N LYS A 61 -4.34 2.23 7.94
CA LYS A 61 -4.87 3.34 8.75
C LYS A 61 -4.08 3.50 10.06
N ALA A 62 -3.82 2.40 10.75
CA ALA A 62 -3.10 2.44 12.03
C ALA A 62 -1.65 2.91 11.87
N LEU A 63 -1.00 2.55 10.77
CA LEU A 63 0.39 2.87 10.50
C LEU A 63 0.58 4.07 9.57
N ASP A 64 -0.50 4.67 9.10
CA ASP A 64 -0.48 5.78 8.15
C ASP A 64 0.30 5.44 6.88
N LEU A 65 0.00 4.27 6.34
CA LEU A 65 0.58 3.78 5.11
C LEU A 65 -0.41 3.85 3.96
N ASP A 66 0.10 3.88 2.74
CA ASP A 66 -0.74 3.86 1.54
C ASP A 66 -1.43 2.49 1.42
N ALA A 67 -2.75 2.46 1.57
CA ALA A 67 -3.52 1.22 1.60
C ALA A 67 -3.43 0.43 0.28
N PRO A 68 -3.56 1.04 -0.91
CA PRO A 68 -3.40 0.31 -2.16
C PRO A 68 -2.02 -0.31 -2.32
N ASP A 69 -0.97 0.40 -1.96
CA ASP A 69 0.40 -0.10 -2.04
C ASP A 69 0.63 -1.27 -1.08
N LEU A 70 0.14 -1.12 0.14
CA LEU A 70 0.23 -2.17 1.15
C LEU A 70 -0.55 -3.43 0.73
N MET A 71 -1.74 -3.25 0.15
CA MET A 71 -2.55 -4.35 -0.36
C MET A 71 -1.85 -5.07 -1.51
N ARG A 72 -1.25 -4.33 -2.43
CA ARG A 72 -0.48 -4.94 -3.54
C ARG A 72 0.68 -5.78 -3.01
N ALA A 73 1.41 -5.27 -2.04
CA ALA A 73 2.53 -5.99 -1.43
C ALA A 73 2.04 -7.27 -0.72
N ALA A 74 0.99 -7.17 0.07
CA ALA A 74 0.41 -8.30 0.79
C ALA A 74 -0.12 -9.36 -0.16
N LEU A 75 -0.82 -8.94 -1.21
CA LEU A 75 -1.38 -9.83 -2.20
C LEU A 75 -0.29 -10.53 -3.00
N HIS A 76 0.75 -9.81 -3.38
CA HIS A 76 1.89 -10.37 -4.10
C HIS A 76 2.62 -11.45 -3.29
N GLU A 77 2.79 -11.22 -1.99
CA GLU A 77 3.40 -12.21 -1.09
C GLU A 77 2.49 -13.43 -0.87
N SER A 78 1.18 -13.19 -0.73
CA SER A 78 0.22 -14.27 -0.48
C SER A 78 -0.03 -15.13 -1.70
N SER A 79 -0.21 -14.51 -2.85
CA SER A 79 -0.54 -15.19 -4.09
C SER A 79 -0.08 -14.34 -5.28
N PRO A 80 1.16 -14.55 -5.75
CA PRO A 80 1.67 -13.84 -6.91
C PRO A 80 0.79 -14.00 -8.14
N GLU A 81 0.24 -15.18 -8.33
CA GLU A 81 -0.64 -15.47 -9.48
C GLU A 81 -1.93 -14.65 -9.43
N LEU A 82 -2.55 -14.57 -8.26
CA LEU A 82 -3.74 -13.74 -8.06
C LEU A 82 -3.42 -12.26 -8.22
N SER A 83 -2.27 -11.82 -7.73
CA SER A 83 -1.80 -10.45 -7.89
C SER A 83 -1.68 -10.09 -9.38
N ASP A 84 -1.07 -10.96 -10.18
CA ASP A 84 -0.93 -10.75 -11.61
C ASP A 84 -2.28 -10.73 -12.33
N ALA A 85 -3.17 -11.64 -11.96
CA ALA A 85 -4.52 -11.70 -12.54
C ALA A 85 -5.32 -10.42 -12.24
N ILE A 86 -5.21 -9.90 -11.02
CA ILE A 86 -5.87 -8.66 -10.63
C ILE A 86 -5.33 -7.47 -11.41
N LYS A 87 -4.00 -7.40 -11.58
CA LYS A 87 -3.38 -6.36 -12.42
C LYS A 87 -3.91 -6.40 -13.84
N GLU A 88 -3.99 -7.58 -14.41
CA GLU A 88 -4.46 -7.76 -15.78
C GLU A 88 -5.92 -7.31 -15.95
N VAL A 89 -6.77 -7.60 -14.95
CA VAL A 89 -8.19 -7.26 -14.99
C VAL A 89 -8.46 -5.79 -14.66
N PHE A 90 -7.77 -5.26 -13.65
CA PHE A 90 -8.03 -3.93 -13.11
C PHE A 90 -7.09 -2.84 -13.62
N ASP A 91 -6.19 -3.17 -14.54
CA ASP A 91 -5.37 -2.18 -15.24
C ASP A 91 -5.69 -2.17 -16.74
N PRO A 92 -6.94 -1.91 -17.12
CA PRO A 92 -7.38 -1.98 -18.51
C PRO A 92 -6.84 -0.85 -19.37
N LEU A 93 -6.32 0.20 -18.75
CA LEU A 93 -5.84 1.38 -19.46
C LEU A 93 -4.38 1.25 -19.91
N HIS A 94 -3.68 0.22 -19.47
CA HIS A 94 -2.27 0.00 -19.79
C HIS A 94 -1.48 1.29 -19.80
N LEU A 95 -1.50 1.98 -18.66
CA LEU A 95 -0.82 3.25 -18.53
C LEU A 95 0.66 3.12 -18.86
N SER A 96 1.15 4.03 -19.72
CA SER A 96 2.57 4.11 -19.99
C SER A 96 3.34 4.57 -18.75
N ALA A 97 4.64 4.33 -18.73
CA ALA A 97 5.49 4.77 -17.62
C ALA A 97 5.39 6.31 -17.43
N ALA A 98 5.29 7.06 -18.51
CA ALA A 98 5.12 8.52 -18.47
C ALA A 98 3.79 8.92 -17.84
N GLU A 99 2.71 8.23 -18.16
CA GLU A 99 1.39 8.49 -17.58
C GLU A 99 1.36 8.17 -16.09
N VAL A 100 1.96 7.05 -15.69
CA VAL A 100 2.08 6.70 -14.28
C VAL A 100 2.88 7.75 -13.52
N THR A 101 3.99 8.22 -14.09
CA THR A 101 4.81 9.28 -13.49
C THR A 101 4.01 10.56 -13.33
N LEU A 102 3.25 10.95 -14.36
CA LEU A 102 2.40 12.14 -14.31
C LEU A 102 1.34 12.04 -13.21
N ILE A 103 0.63 10.93 -13.14
CA ILE A 103 -0.41 10.71 -12.12
C ILE A 103 0.20 10.73 -10.72
N THR A 104 1.34 10.07 -10.53
CA THR A 104 2.04 10.05 -9.25
C THR A 104 2.46 11.45 -8.84
N HIS A 105 2.98 12.23 -9.77
CA HIS A 105 3.38 13.61 -9.52
C HIS A 105 2.20 14.50 -9.14
N LEU A 106 1.08 14.38 -9.86
CA LEU A 106 -0.15 15.11 -9.56
C LEU A 106 -0.69 14.76 -8.17
N ARG A 107 -0.68 13.49 -7.79
CA ARG A 107 -1.08 13.07 -6.45
C ARG A 107 -0.19 13.65 -5.36
N LYS A 108 1.10 13.74 -5.62
CA LYS A 108 2.06 14.35 -4.72
C LYS A 108 1.80 15.85 -4.53
N LEU A 109 1.54 16.57 -5.62
CA LEU A 109 1.23 18.00 -5.59
C LEU A 109 -0.08 18.30 -4.87
N SER A 110 -1.05 17.41 -4.96
CA SER A 110 -2.34 17.56 -4.27
C SER A 110 -2.31 17.10 -2.81
N GLY A 111 -1.15 16.73 -2.28
CA GLY A 111 -1.04 16.25 -0.90
C GLY A 111 -1.72 14.90 -0.66
N GLY A 112 -1.90 14.09 -1.69
CA GLY A 112 -2.59 12.81 -1.60
C GLY A 112 -4.11 12.92 -1.57
N GLN A 113 -4.65 14.11 -1.64
CA GLN A 113 -6.11 14.32 -1.71
C GLN A 113 -6.61 14.17 -3.14
N ALA A 114 -7.74 13.50 -3.29
CA ALA A 114 -8.44 13.41 -4.57
C ALA A 114 -9.12 14.75 -4.88
N GLY A 115 -8.33 15.80 -5.08
CA GLY A 115 -8.88 17.13 -5.22
C GLY A 115 -8.26 17.95 -6.35
N ALA A 116 -7.37 17.37 -7.14
CA ALA A 116 -6.86 18.08 -8.29
C ALA A 116 -7.90 18.01 -9.42
N SER A 117 -8.50 19.12 -9.71
CA SER A 117 -9.39 19.23 -10.88
C SER A 117 -8.55 19.48 -12.11
N ILE A 118 -8.66 18.59 -13.09
CA ILE A 118 -8.04 18.74 -14.39
C ILE A 118 -9.11 19.26 -15.34
N VAL A 119 -8.89 20.45 -15.89
CA VAL A 119 -9.81 21.03 -16.86
C VAL A 119 -9.30 20.74 -18.27
N PHE A 120 -10.13 20.07 -19.04
CA PHE A 120 -9.84 19.74 -20.43
C PHE A 120 -10.69 20.60 -21.35
N GLU A 121 -10.09 21.10 -22.41
CA GLU A 121 -10.82 21.70 -23.53
C GLU A 121 -10.31 21.10 -24.82
N GLY A 122 -11.23 20.47 -25.60
CA GLY A 122 -10.85 19.83 -26.85
C GLY A 122 -9.84 18.70 -26.63
N LYS A 123 -8.64 18.85 -27.18
CA LYS A 123 -7.59 17.83 -27.15
C LYS A 123 -6.50 18.08 -26.12
N GLY A 124 -6.65 19.10 -25.29
CA GLY A 124 -5.59 19.48 -24.35
C GLY A 124 -6.06 19.75 -22.95
N VAL A 125 -5.10 19.74 -22.04
CA VAL A 125 -5.30 20.16 -20.65
C VAL A 125 -5.15 21.68 -20.60
N ILE A 126 -6.20 22.39 -20.17
CA ILE A 126 -6.16 23.86 -20.05
C ILE A 126 -5.60 24.27 -18.70
N ALA A 127 -6.05 23.60 -17.64
CA ALA A 127 -5.64 23.96 -16.29
C ALA A 127 -5.61 22.77 -15.37
N LEU A 128 -4.66 22.81 -14.45
CA LEU A 128 -4.60 21.94 -13.29
C LEU A 128 -4.92 22.81 -12.10
N VAL A 129 -6.05 22.55 -11.45
CA VAL A 129 -6.47 23.27 -10.25
C VAL A 129 -6.23 22.36 -9.05
N ALA A 130 -5.22 22.69 -8.26
CA ALA A 130 -5.01 22.07 -6.97
C ALA A 130 -5.87 22.82 -5.94
N VAL A 131 -6.80 22.12 -5.35
CA VAL A 131 -7.66 22.64 -4.29
C VAL A 131 -7.12 22.23 -2.94
#